data_987673678d668dffdd0076250b09d8db
#
_entry.id   987673678d668dffdd0076250b09d8db
#
_cell.length_a   1.000
_cell.length_b   1.000
_cell.length_c   1.000
_cell.angle_alpha   90.00
_cell.angle_beta   90.00
_cell.angle_gamma   90.00
#
_symmetry.space_group_name_H-M   'P 1'
#
loop_
_entity.id
_entity.type
_entity.pdbx_description
1 polymer ?
#
loop_
_entity_poly.entity_id
_entity_poly.type
_entity_poly.pdbx_seq_one_letter_code
_entity_poly.pdbx_strand_id
1 'polypeptide(L)'
;MGKRILIADDLSFIRMLQKEVLTEGGYEIVGEAVNGREAVEKYGALAPDVVILDITMPEMNGLEAMQKILALDPHARVLICSAIGQQAMIVEAIKAGAKDFIVKPFKPERLTAAIARALAD
;
A
#
# COMPACT_ATOMS: atom_id res chain seq x y z
N MET A 1 11.13 -11.15 -14.03
CA MET A 1 10.75 -9.73 -14.00
C MET A 1 10.01 -9.44 -12.71
N GLY A 2 10.44 -8.43 -12.00
CA GLY A 2 9.81 -8.07 -10.74
C GLY A 2 8.50 -7.34 -10.94
N LYS A 3 7.49 -7.67 -10.14
CA LYS A 3 6.29 -6.87 -10.10
C LYS A 3 6.59 -5.50 -9.49
N ARG A 4 5.84 -4.51 -9.89
CA ARG A 4 6.09 -3.09 -9.58
C ARG A 4 5.21 -2.64 -8.43
N ILE A 5 5.84 -2.08 -7.39
CA ILE A 5 5.17 -1.71 -6.14
C ILE A 5 5.34 -0.21 -5.89
N LEU A 6 4.23 0.47 -5.56
CA LEU A 6 4.24 1.84 -5.07
C LEU A 6 4.00 1.78 -3.57
N ILE A 7 4.80 2.47 -2.78
CA ILE A 7 4.62 2.51 -1.32
C ILE A 7 4.32 3.94 -0.86
N ALA A 8 3.35 4.06 0.05
CA ALA A 8 2.92 5.36 0.57
C ALA A 8 2.85 5.31 2.09
N ASP A 9 3.68 6.10 2.74
CA ASP A 9 3.76 6.21 4.20
C ASP A 9 4.50 7.51 4.49
N ASP A 10 4.04 8.28 5.46
CA ASP A 10 4.71 9.55 5.80
C ASP A 10 5.98 9.36 6.59
N LEU A 11 6.26 8.14 7.08
CA LEU A 11 7.46 7.84 7.85
C LEU A 11 8.52 7.19 6.95
N SER A 12 9.63 7.89 6.75
CA SER A 12 10.71 7.38 5.90
C SER A 12 11.28 6.05 6.40
N PHE A 13 11.30 5.86 7.72
CA PHE A 13 11.79 4.63 8.32
C PHE A 13 10.94 3.42 7.89
N ILE A 14 9.62 3.58 7.88
CA ILE A 14 8.71 2.50 7.46
C ILE A 14 8.90 2.21 5.97
N ARG A 15 9.00 3.26 5.14
CA ARG A 15 9.23 3.05 3.70
C ARG A 15 10.55 2.31 3.46
N MET A 16 11.59 2.65 4.23
CA MET A 16 12.88 1.97 4.11
C MET A 16 12.75 0.47 4.43
N LEU A 17 12.04 0.12 5.50
CA LEU A 17 11.81 -1.27 5.86
C LEU A 17 11.04 -2.01 4.77
N GLN A 18 9.99 -1.40 4.25
CA GLN A 18 9.20 -1.99 3.18
C GLN A 18 10.05 -2.21 1.93
N LYS A 19 10.88 -1.23 1.57
CA LYS A 19 11.76 -1.36 0.40
C LYS A 19 12.74 -2.51 0.55
N GLU A 20 13.37 -2.63 1.72
CA GLU A 20 14.32 -3.73 1.96
C GLU A 20 13.65 -5.08 1.82
N VAL A 21 12.52 -5.26 2.49
CA VAL A 21 11.81 -6.55 2.48
C VAL A 21 11.35 -6.91 1.07
N LEU A 22 10.75 -5.95 0.36
CA LEU A 22 10.17 -6.23 -0.95
C LEU A 22 11.25 -6.40 -2.02
N THR A 23 12.33 -5.63 -1.95
CA THR A 23 13.45 -5.78 -2.89
C THR A 23 14.10 -7.16 -2.73
N GLU A 24 14.28 -7.61 -1.49
CA GLU A 24 14.80 -8.96 -1.23
C GLU A 24 13.86 -10.04 -1.77
N GLY A 25 12.56 -9.76 -1.77
CA GLY A 25 11.55 -10.68 -2.30
C GLY A 25 11.44 -10.68 -3.82
N GLY A 26 12.25 -9.88 -4.51
CA GLY A 26 12.25 -9.84 -5.97
C GLY A 26 11.30 -8.83 -6.58
N TYR A 27 10.71 -7.96 -5.77
CA TYR A 27 9.81 -6.92 -6.26
C TYR A 27 10.57 -5.63 -6.58
N GLU A 28 10.00 -4.82 -7.46
CA GLU A 28 10.59 -3.54 -7.84
C GLU A 28 9.79 -2.41 -7.21
N ILE A 29 10.45 -1.54 -6.43
CA ILE A 29 9.79 -0.35 -5.87
C ILE A 29 9.90 0.76 -6.91
N VAL A 30 8.76 1.12 -7.50
CA VAL A 30 8.75 2.11 -8.58
C VAL A 30 8.53 3.53 -8.09
N GLY A 31 8.09 3.70 -6.84
CA GLY A 31 7.90 5.03 -6.30
C GLY A 31 7.54 5.00 -4.83
N GLU A 32 7.68 6.16 -4.20
CA GLU A 32 7.31 6.38 -2.80
C GLU A 32 6.47 7.64 -2.71
N ALA A 33 5.49 7.62 -1.82
CA ALA A 33 4.64 8.78 -1.56
C ALA A 33 4.64 9.05 -0.05
N VAL A 34 4.54 10.32 0.33
CA VAL A 34 4.57 10.73 1.73
C VAL A 34 3.19 11.15 2.25
N ASN A 35 2.19 11.19 1.39
CA ASN A 35 0.81 11.49 1.75
C ASN A 35 -0.12 10.87 0.71
N GLY A 36 -1.43 10.93 1.00
CA GLY A 36 -2.41 10.32 0.10
C GLY A 36 -2.51 10.99 -1.25
N ARG A 37 -2.33 12.31 -1.30
CA ARG A 37 -2.39 13.04 -2.56
C ARG A 37 -1.29 12.59 -3.50
N GLU A 38 -0.05 12.49 -2.99
CA GLU A 38 1.07 11.98 -3.79
C GLU A 38 0.83 10.54 -4.23
N ALA A 39 0.25 9.73 -3.37
CA ALA A 39 -0.03 8.33 -3.71
C ALA A 39 -0.97 8.23 -4.90
N VAL A 40 -2.03 9.05 -4.93
CA VAL A 40 -2.97 9.06 -6.05
C VAL A 40 -2.27 9.53 -7.32
N GLU A 41 -1.51 10.61 -7.24
CA GLU A 41 -0.79 11.16 -8.39
C GLU A 41 0.20 10.14 -8.96
N LYS A 42 0.99 9.53 -8.09
CA LYS A 42 2.01 8.57 -8.53
C LYS A 42 1.39 7.27 -9.03
N TYR A 43 0.26 6.86 -8.48
CA TYR A 43 -0.45 5.71 -9.00
C TYR A 43 -0.83 5.94 -10.47
N GLY A 44 -1.40 7.09 -10.76
CA GLY A 44 -1.78 7.43 -12.13
C GLY A 44 -0.60 7.51 -13.08
N ALA A 45 0.53 8.06 -12.61
CA ALA A 45 1.72 8.24 -13.43
C ALA A 45 2.50 6.95 -13.65
N LEU A 46 2.56 6.07 -12.64
CA LEU A 46 3.44 4.90 -12.63
C LEU A 46 2.71 3.59 -12.94
N ALA A 47 1.41 3.53 -12.73
CA ALA A 47 0.59 2.33 -12.94
C ALA A 47 1.24 1.07 -12.32
N PRO A 48 1.45 1.07 -10.98
CA PRO A 48 2.11 -0.07 -10.33
C PRO A 48 1.19 -1.30 -10.34
N ASP A 49 1.79 -2.46 -10.08
CA ASP A 49 1.01 -3.70 -9.94
C ASP A 49 0.29 -3.76 -8.58
N VAL A 50 0.90 -3.19 -7.54
CA VAL A 50 0.31 -3.10 -6.20
C VAL A 50 0.70 -1.76 -5.58
N VAL A 51 -0.21 -1.17 -4.81
CA VAL A 51 0.11 0.00 -3.99
C VAL A 51 -0.13 -0.34 -2.53
N ILE A 52 0.82 0.03 -1.67
CA ILE A 52 0.70 -0.11 -0.22
C ILE A 52 0.42 1.28 0.34
N LEU A 53 -0.70 1.43 1.04
CA LEU A 53 -1.11 2.71 1.60
C LEU A 53 -1.18 2.63 3.12
N ASP A 54 -0.46 3.52 3.80
CA ASP A 54 -0.65 3.72 5.24
C ASP A 54 -1.99 4.41 5.44
N ILE A 55 -2.75 4.01 6.45
CA ILE A 55 -4.05 4.62 6.74
C ILE A 55 -3.87 6.08 7.17
N THR A 56 -2.92 6.33 8.08
CA THR A 56 -2.74 7.66 8.66
C THR A 56 -1.64 8.41 7.93
N MET A 57 -2.02 9.35 7.09
CA MET A 57 -1.10 10.20 6.35
C MET A 57 -1.64 11.62 6.33
N PRO A 58 -0.75 12.65 6.26
CA PRO A 58 -1.22 14.04 6.16
C PRO A 58 -1.87 14.32 4.80
N GLU A 59 -2.61 15.39 4.71
CA GLU A 59 -3.32 15.93 3.53
C GLU A 59 -4.45 15.04 3.04
N MET A 60 -4.20 13.74 2.89
CA MET A 60 -5.21 12.76 2.47
C MET A 60 -4.78 11.42 3.06
N ASN A 61 -5.66 10.79 3.83
CA ASN A 61 -5.34 9.51 4.46
C ASN A 61 -5.43 8.35 3.46
N GLY A 62 -5.03 7.16 3.92
CA GLY A 62 -4.97 5.99 3.03
C GLY A 62 -6.33 5.52 2.54
N LEU A 63 -7.40 5.68 3.32
CA LEU A 63 -8.73 5.29 2.88
C LEU A 63 -9.23 6.20 1.76
N GLU A 64 -9.02 7.50 1.92
CA GLU A 64 -9.39 8.47 0.88
C GLU A 64 -8.57 8.24 -0.40
N ALA A 65 -7.27 8.00 -0.24
CA ALA A 65 -6.39 7.73 -1.37
C ALA A 65 -6.84 6.47 -2.10
N MET A 66 -7.18 5.41 -1.36
CA MET A 66 -7.66 4.16 -1.95
C MET A 66 -8.93 4.38 -2.77
N GLN A 67 -9.88 5.15 -2.24
CA GLN A 67 -11.12 5.44 -2.95
C GLN A 67 -10.85 6.15 -4.27
N LYS A 68 -9.93 7.11 -4.26
CA LYS A 68 -9.58 7.83 -5.47
C LYS A 68 -8.83 6.95 -6.47
N ILE A 69 -7.92 6.11 -5.99
CA ILE A 69 -7.20 5.16 -6.84
C ILE A 69 -8.16 4.18 -7.49
N LEU A 70 -9.11 3.64 -6.72
CA LEU A 70 -10.10 2.70 -7.27
C LEU A 70 -11.05 3.37 -8.25
N ALA A 71 -11.29 4.68 -8.09
CA ALA A 71 -12.09 5.43 -9.08
C ALA A 71 -11.33 5.59 -10.39
N LEU A 72 -9.99 5.74 -10.34
CA LEU A 72 -9.15 5.81 -11.53
C LEU A 72 -8.99 4.44 -12.18
N ASP A 73 -8.84 3.41 -11.37
CA ASP A 73 -8.57 2.06 -11.82
C ASP A 73 -9.32 1.07 -10.93
N PRO A 74 -10.51 0.61 -11.35
CA PRO A 74 -11.30 -0.33 -10.54
C PRO A 74 -10.59 -1.66 -10.27
N HIS A 75 -9.55 -1.99 -11.03
CA HIS A 75 -8.79 -3.23 -10.85
C HIS A 75 -7.52 -3.02 -10.03
N ALA A 76 -7.34 -1.83 -9.44
CA ALA A 76 -6.17 -1.54 -8.63
C ALA A 76 -6.05 -2.52 -7.46
N ARG A 77 -4.84 -3.01 -7.22
CA ARG A 77 -4.55 -3.87 -6.09
C ARG A 77 -3.98 -3.02 -4.96
N VAL A 78 -4.76 -2.89 -3.89
CA VAL A 78 -4.43 -2.02 -2.78
C VAL A 78 -4.22 -2.84 -1.51
N LEU A 79 -3.09 -2.61 -0.84
CA LEU A 79 -2.84 -3.13 0.50
C LEU A 79 -2.86 -1.95 1.46
N ILE A 80 -3.49 -2.15 2.61
CA ILE A 80 -3.55 -1.13 3.66
C ILE A 80 -2.57 -1.50 4.77
N CYS A 81 -1.79 -0.53 5.23
CA CYS A 81 -0.89 -0.69 6.36
C CYS A 81 -1.42 0.17 7.50
N SER A 82 -1.63 -0.42 8.68
CA SER A 82 -2.27 0.27 9.79
C SER A 82 -1.47 0.13 11.07
N ALA A 83 -1.73 1.04 12.02
CA ALA A 83 -1.21 0.92 13.37
C ALA A 83 -2.14 0.04 14.21
N ILE A 84 -1.65 -0.45 15.34
CA ILE A 84 -2.46 -1.16 16.31
C ILE A 84 -3.60 -0.24 16.76
N GLY A 85 -4.81 -0.79 16.83
CA GLY A 85 -5.97 -0.02 17.29
C GLY A 85 -6.82 0.57 16.18
N GLN A 86 -6.49 0.30 14.92
CA GLN A 86 -7.23 0.83 13.78
C GLN A 86 -8.14 -0.20 13.11
N GLN A 87 -8.66 -1.16 13.88
CA GLN A 87 -9.46 -2.26 13.33
C GLN A 87 -10.68 -1.79 12.54
N ALA A 88 -11.37 -0.76 13.02
CA ALA A 88 -12.56 -0.26 12.33
C ALA A 88 -12.19 0.27 10.93
N MET A 89 -11.04 0.92 10.82
CA MET A 89 -10.58 1.45 9.53
C MET A 89 -10.13 0.33 8.60
N ILE A 90 -9.55 -0.73 9.14
CA ILE A 90 -9.20 -1.91 8.36
C ILE A 90 -10.46 -2.54 7.75
N VAL A 91 -11.51 -2.69 8.55
CA VAL A 91 -12.78 -3.24 8.07
C VAL A 91 -13.35 -2.38 6.94
N GLU A 92 -13.34 -1.06 7.10
CA GLU A 92 -13.77 -0.15 6.04
C GLU A 92 -12.96 -0.33 4.76
N ALA A 93 -11.63 -0.45 4.90
CA ALA A 93 -10.75 -0.61 3.75
C ALA A 93 -11.05 -1.90 2.99
N ILE A 94 -11.21 -3.01 3.71
CA ILE A 94 -11.52 -4.30 3.09
C ILE A 94 -12.87 -4.25 2.38
N LYS A 95 -13.88 -3.64 3.03
CA LYS A 95 -15.21 -3.48 2.40
C LYS A 95 -15.13 -2.62 1.14
N ALA A 96 -14.24 -1.64 1.13
CA ALA A 96 -14.07 -0.75 -0.03
C ALA A 96 -13.25 -1.36 -1.16
N GLY A 97 -12.61 -2.50 -0.93
CA GLY A 97 -11.91 -3.23 -1.99
C GLY A 97 -10.44 -3.47 -1.79
N ALA A 98 -9.87 -3.18 -0.61
CA ALA A 98 -8.48 -3.52 -0.33
C ALA A 98 -8.30 -5.04 -0.37
N LYS A 99 -7.19 -5.49 -0.93
CA LYS A 99 -6.93 -6.93 -1.08
C LYS A 99 -6.49 -7.57 0.23
N ASP A 100 -5.80 -6.83 1.08
CA ASP A 100 -5.34 -7.33 2.37
C ASP A 100 -4.91 -6.13 3.22
N PHE A 101 -4.48 -6.41 4.44
CA PHE A 101 -3.98 -5.38 5.36
C PHE A 101 -2.76 -5.92 6.09
N ILE A 102 -1.95 -4.99 6.62
CA ILE A 102 -0.76 -5.30 7.41
C ILE A 102 -0.77 -4.36 8.61
N VAL A 103 -0.50 -4.88 9.81
CA VAL A 103 -0.45 -4.07 11.03
C VAL A 103 1.01 -3.82 11.41
N LYS A 104 1.34 -2.56 11.70
CA LYS A 104 2.68 -2.17 12.15
C LYS A 104 2.82 -2.40 13.66
N PRO A 105 3.98 -2.86 14.13
CA PRO A 105 5.14 -3.33 13.36
C PRO A 105 4.86 -4.68 12.71
N PHE A 106 5.33 -4.86 11.48
CA PHE A 106 5.07 -6.08 10.72
C PHE A 106 6.33 -6.93 10.66
N LYS A 107 6.11 -8.24 10.48
CA LYS A 107 7.20 -9.17 10.18
C LYS A 107 7.42 -9.20 8.66
N PRO A 108 8.66 -9.36 8.19
CA PRO A 108 8.92 -9.43 6.76
C PRO A 108 8.07 -10.45 6.03
N GLU A 109 7.89 -11.64 6.63
CA GLU A 109 7.09 -12.72 6.03
C GLU A 109 5.64 -12.31 5.84
N ARG A 110 5.10 -11.51 6.78
CA ARG A 110 3.71 -11.04 6.69
C ARG A 110 3.54 -10.08 5.51
N LEU A 111 4.52 -9.20 5.30
CA LEU A 111 4.46 -8.25 4.19
C LEU A 111 4.55 -8.97 2.84
N THR A 112 5.51 -9.88 2.69
CA THR A 112 5.66 -10.62 1.43
C THR A 112 4.47 -11.52 1.14
N ALA A 113 3.88 -12.11 2.18
CA ALA A 113 2.67 -12.94 2.02
C ALA A 113 1.50 -12.10 1.52
N ALA A 114 1.33 -10.88 2.07
CA ALA A 114 0.25 -9.99 1.66
C ALA A 114 0.40 -9.55 0.20
N ILE A 115 1.63 -9.23 -0.22
CA ILE A 115 1.91 -8.86 -1.60
C ILE A 115 1.61 -10.02 -2.54
N ALA A 116 2.08 -11.22 -2.20
CA ALA A 116 1.83 -12.40 -3.03
C ALA A 116 0.34 -12.67 -3.18
N ARG A 117 -0.42 -12.53 -2.10
CA ARG A 117 -1.87 -12.72 -2.13
C ARG A 117 -2.56 -11.67 -2.99
N ALA A 118 -2.14 -10.43 -2.91
CA ALA A 118 -2.71 -9.35 -3.71
C ALA A 118 -2.46 -9.59 -5.21
N LEU A 119 -1.31 -10.14 -5.56
CA LEU A 119 -0.93 -10.41 -6.94
C LEU A 119 -1.57 -11.69 -7.50
N ALA A 120 -2.09 -12.56 -6.64
CA ALA A 120 -2.66 -13.83 -7.07
C ALA A 120 -4.02 -13.69 -7.78
N ASP A 121 -4.68 -12.56 -7.65
CA ASP A 121 -5.97 -12.29 -8.27
C ASP A 121 -5.87 -12.07 -9.77
#